data_da9afc6ea7fb2dca5d12d5938a00830e
#
_entry.id   da9afc6ea7fb2dca5d12d5938a00830e
#
_cell.length_a   1.000
_cell.length_b   1.000
_cell.length_c   1.000
_cell.angle_alpha   90.00
_cell.angle_beta   90.00
_cell.angle_gamma   90.00
#
_symmetry.space_group_name_H-M   'P 1'
#
loop_
_entity.id
_entity.type
_entity.pdbx_description
1 polymer ?
#
loop_
_entity_poly.entity_id
_entity_poly.type
_entity_poly.pdbx_seq_one_letter_code
_entity_poly.pdbx_strand_id
1 'polypeptide(L)'
;ETQRTLIRLDAITLLPMSEAPLTEEARKRFRTRYVELFGPVRGDDPLYESVSAGRQHQGMEHWLPLFHERLESLFDYLPDAVVTFDALDDDARAKRLEQVRDHYEAREQALERKAFGAPPYNPVPPESLFLTEADWQAALQGRQRIVLDPFEHPDAARDATVVSFGGRQGRSFAAERQREGGNVFDAVVAHAARLQGEGKRVLVG
;
A
#
# COMPACT_ATOMS: atom_id res chain seq x y z
N GLU A 1 6.03 -29.23 -9.71
CA GLU A 1 4.68 -29.29 -10.31
C GLU A 1 4.79 -29.04 -11.80
N THR A 2 4.19 -29.91 -12.61
CA THR A 2 4.26 -29.80 -14.06
C THR A 2 3.09 -28.95 -14.55
N GLN A 3 3.35 -27.89 -15.31
CA GLN A 3 2.32 -27.07 -15.98
C GLN A 3 1.71 -27.80 -17.20
N ARG A 4 1.26 -29.04 -16.98
CA ARG A 4 0.62 -29.82 -18.05
C ARG A 4 -0.88 -29.61 -18.01
N THR A 5 -1.46 -29.31 -19.18
CA THR A 5 -2.91 -29.27 -19.35
C THR A 5 -3.48 -30.66 -19.07
N LEU A 6 -4.33 -30.79 -18.08
CA LEU A 6 -5.00 -32.06 -17.71
C LEU A 6 -6.35 -32.20 -18.40
N ILE A 7 -7.10 -31.12 -18.48
CA ILE A 7 -8.48 -31.08 -19.01
C ILE A 7 -8.68 -29.79 -19.78
N ARG A 8 -9.44 -29.87 -20.87
CA ARG A 8 -9.98 -28.68 -21.54
C ARG A 8 -11.31 -28.32 -20.88
N LEU A 9 -11.44 -27.05 -20.47
CA LEU A 9 -12.69 -26.49 -19.93
C LEU A 9 -13.27 -25.54 -20.97
N ASP A 10 -14.57 -25.59 -21.18
CA ASP A 10 -15.30 -24.67 -22.06
C ASP A 10 -15.53 -23.30 -21.40
N ALA A 11 -15.58 -23.27 -20.07
CA ALA A 11 -15.71 -22.06 -19.28
C ALA A 11 -15.07 -22.24 -17.90
N ILE A 12 -14.61 -21.14 -17.30
CA ILE A 12 -14.17 -21.04 -15.91
C ILE A 12 -14.83 -19.82 -15.27
N THR A 13 -15.38 -20.00 -14.08
CA THR A 13 -15.88 -18.90 -13.27
C THR A 13 -14.83 -18.51 -12.25
N LEU A 14 -14.34 -17.27 -12.34
CA LEU A 14 -13.44 -16.71 -11.36
C LEU A 14 -14.27 -15.90 -10.36
N LEU A 15 -14.25 -16.33 -9.10
CA LEU A 15 -14.88 -15.61 -8.02
C LEU A 15 -13.86 -14.67 -7.38
N PRO A 16 -14.28 -13.49 -6.91
CA PRO A 16 -13.43 -12.63 -6.10
C PRO A 16 -12.94 -13.39 -4.88
N MET A 17 -11.64 -13.39 -4.65
CA MET A 17 -11.03 -13.98 -3.46
C MET A 17 -10.97 -12.92 -2.37
N SER A 18 -11.40 -13.28 -1.16
CA SER A 18 -11.25 -12.42 0.02
C SER A 18 -9.89 -12.66 0.66
N GLU A 19 -9.21 -11.60 1.09
CA GLU A 19 -7.98 -11.68 1.87
C GLU A 19 -8.23 -12.29 3.26
N ALA A 20 -9.44 -12.17 3.78
CA ALA A 20 -9.87 -12.79 5.03
C ALA A 20 -10.70 -14.06 4.74
N PRO A 21 -10.08 -15.25 4.72
CA PRO A 21 -10.78 -16.49 4.43
C PRO A 21 -11.71 -16.89 5.57
N LEU A 22 -12.88 -17.43 5.24
CA LEU A 22 -13.85 -17.91 6.22
C LEU A 22 -13.87 -19.45 6.30
N THR A 23 -12.69 -20.08 6.09
CA THR A 23 -12.55 -21.53 6.35
C THR A 23 -12.75 -21.83 7.84
N GLU A 24 -12.99 -23.09 8.19
CA GLU A 24 -13.20 -23.47 9.58
C GLU A 24 -11.95 -23.17 10.44
N GLU A 25 -10.76 -23.43 9.91
CA GLU A 25 -9.48 -23.17 10.58
C GLU A 25 -9.28 -21.67 10.79
N ALA A 26 -9.54 -20.83 9.77
CA ALA A 26 -9.40 -19.39 9.87
C ALA A 26 -10.40 -18.79 10.87
N ARG A 27 -11.65 -19.26 10.87
CA ARG A 27 -12.66 -18.84 11.85
C ARG A 27 -12.29 -19.27 13.28
N LYS A 28 -11.74 -20.47 13.46
CA LYS A 28 -11.26 -20.92 14.77
C LYS A 28 -10.11 -20.04 15.25
N ARG A 29 -9.14 -19.76 14.37
CA ARG A 29 -8.01 -18.88 14.66
C ARG A 29 -8.48 -17.47 15.03
N PHE A 30 -9.38 -16.90 14.24
CA PHE A 30 -9.99 -15.60 14.53
C PHE A 30 -10.61 -15.56 15.92
N ARG A 31 -11.49 -16.52 16.26
CA ARG A 31 -12.16 -16.55 17.58
C ARG A 31 -11.16 -16.61 18.73
N THR A 32 -10.13 -17.45 18.61
CA THR A 32 -9.10 -17.60 19.65
C THR A 32 -8.34 -16.28 19.82
N ARG A 33 -7.79 -15.75 18.75
CA ARG A 33 -6.99 -14.52 18.80
C ARG A 33 -7.80 -13.28 19.16
N TYR A 34 -9.07 -13.23 18.74
CA TYR A 34 -9.96 -12.15 19.10
C TYR A 34 -10.15 -12.09 20.62
N VAL A 35 -10.42 -13.23 21.24
CA VAL A 35 -10.60 -13.30 22.70
C VAL A 35 -9.28 -13.08 23.44
N GLU A 36 -8.16 -13.56 22.91
CA GLU A 36 -6.83 -13.31 23.48
C GLU A 36 -6.48 -11.82 23.48
N LEU A 37 -6.81 -11.12 22.41
CA LEU A 37 -6.44 -9.70 22.23
C LEU A 37 -7.42 -8.74 22.93
N PHE A 38 -8.72 -8.99 22.82
CA PHE A 38 -9.76 -8.07 23.28
C PHE A 38 -10.52 -8.54 24.52
N GLY A 39 -10.21 -9.74 25.01
CA GLY A 39 -10.90 -10.36 26.13
C GLY A 39 -12.21 -11.06 25.72
N PRO A 40 -12.94 -11.59 26.70
CA PRO A 40 -14.19 -12.31 26.47
C PRO A 40 -15.22 -11.41 25.78
N VAL A 41 -15.84 -11.91 24.71
CA VAL A 41 -16.91 -11.21 24.00
C VAL A 41 -18.10 -11.02 24.93
N ARG A 42 -18.46 -9.78 25.18
CA ARG A 42 -19.59 -9.40 26.04
C ARG A 42 -20.57 -8.57 25.23
N GLY A 43 -21.82 -9.02 25.22
CA GLY A 43 -22.87 -8.32 24.48
C GLY A 43 -22.87 -8.60 22.99
N ASP A 44 -23.45 -7.68 22.24
CA ASP A 44 -23.61 -7.77 20.79
C ASP A 44 -22.31 -7.26 20.09
N ASP A 45 -21.61 -8.18 19.46
CA ASP A 45 -20.41 -7.89 18.63
C ASP A 45 -20.64 -8.42 17.21
N PRO A 46 -21.14 -7.58 16.30
CA PRO A 46 -21.54 -8.01 14.96
C PRO A 46 -20.40 -8.60 14.13
N LEU A 47 -19.14 -8.14 14.34
CA LEU A 47 -17.97 -8.72 13.67
C LEU A 47 -17.75 -10.14 14.15
N TYR A 48 -17.62 -10.31 15.48
CA TYR A 48 -17.33 -11.62 16.07
C TYR A 48 -18.41 -12.65 15.73
N GLU A 49 -19.70 -12.25 15.83
CA GLU A 49 -20.83 -13.11 15.50
C GLU A 49 -20.87 -13.50 14.02
N SER A 50 -20.69 -12.52 13.11
CA SER A 50 -20.71 -12.77 11.68
C SER A 50 -19.61 -13.73 11.26
N VAL A 51 -18.37 -13.45 11.66
CA VAL A 51 -17.21 -14.29 11.34
C VAL A 51 -17.35 -15.68 11.97
N SER A 52 -17.79 -15.78 13.21
CA SER A 52 -18.02 -17.06 13.89
C SER A 52 -19.06 -17.93 13.19
N ALA A 53 -20.09 -17.30 12.62
CA ALA A 53 -21.11 -17.97 11.82
C ALA A 53 -20.71 -18.23 10.35
N GLY A 54 -19.49 -17.87 9.95
CA GLY A 54 -19.01 -18.03 8.58
C GLY A 54 -19.60 -17.03 7.60
N ARG A 55 -20.08 -15.89 8.07
CA ARG A 55 -20.60 -14.81 7.24
C ARG A 55 -19.58 -13.69 7.13
N GLN A 56 -19.50 -13.08 5.95
CA GLN A 56 -18.70 -11.87 5.76
C GLN A 56 -19.25 -10.72 6.59
N HIS A 57 -18.34 -9.91 7.12
CA HIS A 57 -18.62 -8.65 7.78
C HIS A 57 -17.90 -7.53 7.04
N GLN A 58 -18.59 -6.42 6.81
CA GLN A 58 -17.99 -5.29 6.12
C GLN A 58 -16.81 -4.73 6.94
N GLY A 59 -15.65 -4.57 6.31
CA GLY A 59 -14.45 -4.08 6.98
C GLY A 59 -13.68 -5.15 7.75
N MET A 60 -14.03 -6.45 7.61
CA MET A 60 -13.33 -7.52 8.34
C MET A 60 -11.84 -7.63 7.99
N GLU A 61 -11.41 -7.06 6.89
CA GLU A 61 -10.01 -6.93 6.49
C GLU A 61 -9.16 -6.12 7.47
N HIS A 62 -9.78 -5.26 8.29
CA HIS A 62 -9.06 -4.54 9.36
C HIS A 62 -8.54 -5.48 10.45
N TRP A 63 -9.09 -6.69 10.56
CA TRP A 63 -8.68 -7.73 11.51
C TRP A 63 -7.94 -8.87 10.83
N LEU A 64 -7.36 -8.65 9.66
CA LEU A 64 -6.66 -9.67 8.86
C LEU A 64 -5.65 -10.50 9.66
N PRO A 65 -4.85 -9.92 10.60
CA PRO A 65 -3.92 -10.67 11.42
C PRO A 65 -4.56 -11.79 12.25
N LEU A 66 -5.85 -11.69 12.54
CA LEU A 66 -6.56 -12.69 13.34
C LEU A 66 -6.95 -13.94 12.53
N PHE A 67 -6.97 -13.85 11.20
CA PHE A 67 -7.36 -14.93 10.30
C PHE A 67 -6.18 -15.79 9.85
N HIS A 68 -4.98 -15.21 9.74
CA HIS A 68 -3.79 -15.85 9.20
C HIS A 68 -2.81 -16.25 10.31
N GLU A 69 -1.96 -17.24 10.04
CA GLU A 69 -0.87 -17.58 10.97
C GLU A 69 0.12 -16.44 11.09
N ARG A 70 0.48 -15.86 9.97
CA ARG A 70 1.26 -14.63 9.83
C ARG A 70 0.81 -13.86 8.60
N LEU A 71 1.05 -12.59 8.57
CA LEU A 71 0.99 -11.79 7.36
C LEU A 71 2.37 -11.72 6.72
N GLU A 72 2.39 -11.58 5.41
CA GLU A 72 3.61 -11.44 4.63
C GLU A 72 3.60 -10.07 3.95
N SER A 73 4.76 -9.46 3.86
CA SER A 73 4.95 -8.20 3.15
C SER A 73 5.25 -8.45 1.67
N LEU A 74 5.20 -7.41 0.86
CA LEU A 74 5.63 -7.50 -0.54
C LEU A 74 7.09 -7.97 -0.66
N PHE A 75 7.92 -7.66 0.32
CA PHE A 75 9.33 -8.06 0.35
C PHE A 75 9.53 -9.57 0.49
N ASP A 76 8.60 -10.26 1.13
CA ASP A 76 8.64 -11.72 1.26
C ASP A 76 8.37 -12.41 -0.08
N TYR A 77 7.52 -11.82 -0.92
CA TYR A 77 7.23 -12.32 -2.28
C TYR A 77 8.33 -11.98 -3.29
N LEU A 78 9.09 -10.93 -3.04
CA LEU A 78 10.11 -10.41 -3.96
C LEU A 78 11.47 -10.28 -3.24
N PRO A 79 12.08 -11.41 -2.82
CA PRO A 79 13.29 -11.37 -1.98
C PRO A 79 14.50 -10.71 -2.67
N ASP A 80 14.62 -10.87 -3.99
CA ASP A 80 15.76 -10.38 -4.77
C ASP A 80 15.47 -9.09 -5.55
N ALA A 81 14.31 -8.48 -5.31
CA ALA A 81 13.94 -7.27 -6.03
C ALA A 81 14.82 -6.07 -5.66
N VAL A 82 15.20 -5.31 -6.66
CA VAL A 82 15.78 -3.98 -6.49
C VAL A 82 14.68 -3.02 -6.06
N VAL A 83 14.94 -2.23 -5.03
CA VAL A 83 13.97 -1.24 -4.54
C VAL A 83 14.37 0.14 -5.03
N THR A 84 13.43 0.81 -5.70
CA THR A 84 13.65 2.16 -6.22
C THR A 84 12.83 3.15 -5.40
N PHE A 85 13.48 4.21 -4.96
CA PHE A 85 12.89 5.30 -4.19
C PHE A 85 12.91 6.59 -5.00
N ASP A 86 11.96 7.46 -4.75
CA ASP A 86 12.01 8.85 -5.19
C ASP A 86 12.42 9.79 -4.04
N ALA A 87 12.57 11.07 -4.34
CA ALA A 87 13.01 12.06 -3.37
C ALA A 87 11.98 12.34 -2.24
N LEU A 88 10.75 11.87 -2.37
CA LEU A 88 9.66 12.11 -1.40
C LEU A 88 9.32 10.86 -0.56
N ASP A 89 10.00 9.75 -0.78
CA ASP A 89 9.69 8.47 -0.14
C ASP A 89 9.72 8.56 1.38
N ASP A 90 10.77 9.11 1.95
CA ASP A 90 10.93 9.23 3.40
C ASP A 90 9.81 10.08 4.04
N ASP A 91 9.46 11.20 3.43
CA ASP A 91 8.38 12.06 3.90
C ASP A 91 7.02 11.37 3.79
N ALA A 92 6.76 10.68 2.68
CA ALA A 92 5.52 9.95 2.44
C ALA A 92 5.37 8.81 3.45
N ARG A 93 6.45 8.07 3.70
CA ARG A 93 6.50 6.98 4.67
C ARG A 93 6.27 7.49 6.09
N ALA A 94 6.97 8.54 6.50
CA ALA A 94 6.80 9.14 7.83
C ALA A 94 5.36 9.59 8.06
N LYS A 95 4.76 10.29 7.11
CA LYS A 95 3.35 10.71 7.17
C LYS A 95 2.39 9.52 7.22
N ARG A 96 2.69 8.44 6.48
CA ARG A 96 1.83 7.25 6.51
C ARG A 96 1.85 6.57 7.87
N LEU A 97 3.02 6.42 8.50
CA LEU A 97 3.14 5.85 9.83
C LEU A 97 2.45 6.72 10.89
N GLU A 98 2.56 8.04 10.79
CA GLU A 98 1.83 8.98 11.63
C GLU A 98 0.31 8.80 11.50
N GLN A 99 -0.22 8.80 10.27
CA GLN A 99 -1.65 8.57 10.02
C GLN A 99 -2.17 7.24 10.58
N VAL A 100 -1.39 6.17 10.43
CA VAL A 100 -1.76 4.85 10.99
C VAL A 100 -1.90 4.92 12.50
N ARG A 101 -0.95 5.57 13.18
CA ARG A 101 -0.97 5.77 14.64
C ARG A 101 -2.16 6.63 15.06
N ASP A 102 -2.35 7.78 14.42
CA ASP A 102 -3.46 8.70 14.74
C ASP A 102 -4.82 8.02 14.60
N HIS A 103 -5.00 7.22 13.54
CA HIS A 103 -6.23 6.46 13.34
C HIS A 103 -6.45 5.39 14.41
N TYR A 104 -5.39 4.71 14.83
CA TYR A 104 -5.45 3.73 15.90
C TYR A 104 -5.85 4.39 17.23
N GLU A 105 -5.14 5.45 17.63
CA GLU A 105 -5.41 6.21 18.87
C GLU A 105 -6.84 6.78 18.88
N ALA A 106 -7.31 7.30 17.75
CA ALA A 106 -8.68 7.79 17.64
C ALA A 106 -9.72 6.68 17.86
N ARG A 107 -9.44 5.45 17.41
CA ARG A 107 -10.30 4.29 17.63
C ARG A 107 -10.27 3.81 19.08
N GLU A 108 -9.11 3.77 19.73
CA GLU A 108 -9.00 3.46 21.16
C GLU A 108 -9.77 4.46 22.02
N GLN A 109 -9.59 5.76 21.76
CA GLN A 109 -10.33 6.81 22.46
C GLN A 109 -11.85 6.70 22.26
N ALA A 110 -12.29 6.28 21.07
CA ALA A 110 -13.71 6.07 20.80
C ALA A 110 -14.28 4.90 21.62
N LEU A 111 -13.50 3.83 21.83
CA LEU A 111 -13.89 2.70 22.69
C LEU A 111 -14.04 3.14 24.14
N GLU A 112 -13.10 3.95 24.68
CA GLU A 112 -13.14 4.45 26.04
C GLU A 112 -14.38 5.31 26.30
N ARG A 113 -14.75 6.14 25.32
CA ARG A 113 -15.91 7.05 25.44
C ARG A 113 -17.26 6.34 25.33
N LYS A 114 -17.29 5.04 24.99
CA LYS A 114 -18.51 4.24 24.80
C LYS A 114 -19.63 5.08 24.18
N ALA A 115 -19.50 5.38 22.89
CA ALA A 115 -20.57 6.04 22.15
C ALA A 115 -21.83 5.19 22.24
N PHE A 116 -22.88 5.73 22.87
CA PHE A 116 -24.14 5.04 23.09
C PHE A 116 -24.70 4.57 21.76
N GLY A 117 -24.85 3.24 21.59
CA GLY A 117 -25.55 2.63 20.45
C GLY A 117 -24.73 2.27 19.21
N ALA A 118 -23.44 2.57 19.16
CA ALA A 118 -22.59 2.08 18.09
C ALA A 118 -22.00 0.70 18.46
N PRO A 119 -21.93 -0.25 17.50
CA PRO A 119 -21.29 -1.52 17.75
C PRO A 119 -19.78 -1.29 18.08
N PRO A 120 -19.19 -2.11 18.96
CA PRO A 120 -17.79 -1.96 19.35
C PRO A 120 -16.90 -2.19 18.13
N TYR A 121 -15.94 -1.27 17.91
CA TYR A 121 -14.85 -1.46 16.97
C TYR A 121 -13.56 -1.61 17.76
N ASN A 122 -13.09 -2.84 17.91
CA ASN A 122 -11.85 -3.14 18.63
C ASN A 122 -10.68 -3.12 17.63
N PRO A 123 -9.84 -2.06 17.56
CA PRO A 123 -8.75 -1.98 16.60
C PRO A 123 -7.63 -2.96 16.99
N VAL A 124 -7.04 -3.63 15.99
CA VAL A 124 -5.81 -4.39 16.19
C VAL A 124 -4.61 -3.44 16.31
N PRO A 125 -3.57 -3.80 17.09
CA PRO A 125 -2.35 -3.00 17.17
C PRO A 125 -1.74 -2.77 15.79
N PRO A 126 -1.32 -1.55 15.45
CA PRO A 126 -0.82 -1.21 14.11
C PRO A 126 0.30 -2.11 13.61
N GLU A 127 1.22 -2.50 14.47
CA GLU A 127 2.35 -3.37 14.16
C GLU A 127 1.95 -4.79 13.74
N SER A 128 0.72 -5.20 14.01
CA SER A 128 0.20 -6.49 13.54
C SER A 128 -0.25 -6.48 12.08
N LEU A 129 -0.50 -5.29 11.52
CA LEU A 129 -1.06 -5.11 10.17
C LEU A 129 -0.14 -4.30 9.24
N PHE A 130 0.70 -3.45 9.79
CA PHE A 130 1.61 -2.57 9.06
C PHE A 130 3.04 -2.81 9.50
N LEU A 131 3.99 -2.68 8.56
CA LEU A 131 5.40 -2.70 8.89
C LEU A 131 5.74 -1.51 9.79
N THR A 132 6.47 -1.77 10.86
CA THR A 132 7.10 -0.72 11.66
C THR A 132 8.28 -0.13 10.92
N GLU A 133 8.82 1.00 11.42
CA GLU A 133 10.08 1.55 10.88
C GLU A 133 11.22 0.53 10.95
N ALA A 134 11.30 -0.25 12.03
CA ALA A 134 12.31 -1.28 12.19
C ALA A 134 12.15 -2.42 11.19
N ASP A 135 10.91 -2.87 10.94
CA ASP A 135 10.61 -3.90 9.95
C ASP A 135 10.94 -3.42 8.53
N TRP A 136 10.63 -2.16 8.22
CA TRP A 136 10.98 -1.53 6.96
C TRP A 136 12.48 -1.52 6.74
N GLN A 137 13.27 -1.07 7.72
CA GLN A 137 14.72 -1.06 7.62
C GLN A 137 15.29 -2.48 7.50
N ALA A 138 14.75 -3.44 8.24
CA ALA A 138 15.14 -4.85 8.15
C ALA A 138 14.84 -5.43 6.76
N ALA A 139 13.66 -5.12 6.20
CA ALA A 139 13.27 -5.57 4.87
C ALA A 139 14.18 -5.01 3.76
N LEU A 140 14.77 -3.83 3.95
CA LEU A 140 15.70 -3.22 2.99
C LEU A 140 17.14 -3.69 3.18
N GLN A 141 17.46 -4.35 4.29
CA GLN A 141 18.83 -4.77 4.56
C GLN A 141 19.32 -5.79 3.52
N GLY A 142 20.51 -5.53 2.96
CA GLY A 142 21.12 -6.41 1.95
C GLY A 142 20.52 -6.30 0.55
N ARG A 143 19.47 -5.50 0.35
CA ARG A 143 18.88 -5.27 -0.98
C ARG A 143 19.59 -4.17 -1.73
N GLN A 144 19.66 -4.30 -3.05
CA GLN A 144 20.09 -3.22 -3.90
C GLN A 144 19.02 -2.12 -3.90
N ARG A 145 19.46 -0.88 -3.65
CA ARG A 145 18.61 0.29 -3.59
C ARG A 145 19.03 1.30 -4.65
N ILE A 146 18.06 1.89 -5.32
CA ILE A 146 18.24 2.97 -6.28
C ILE A 146 17.42 4.15 -5.79
N VAL A 147 18.06 5.30 -5.62
CA VAL A 147 17.38 6.55 -5.29
C VAL A 147 17.34 7.42 -6.53
N LEU A 148 16.16 7.81 -6.96
CA LEU A 148 15.94 8.75 -8.06
C LEU A 148 15.81 10.14 -7.47
N ASP A 149 16.81 10.97 -7.71
CA ASP A 149 16.83 12.32 -7.20
C ASP A 149 16.92 13.33 -8.36
N PRO A 150 16.07 14.38 -8.36
CA PRO A 150 16.14 15.43 -9.39
C PRO A 150 17.33 16.36 -9.22
N PHE A 151 18.03 16.29 -8.08
CA PHE A 151 19.18 17.14 -7.78
C PHE A 151 20.50 16.43 -8.04
N GLU A 152 21.52 17.18 -8.44
CA GLU A 152 22.88 16.66 -8.51
C GLU A 152 23.47 16.60 -7.11
N HIS A 153 24.00 15.43 -6.75
CA HIS A 153 24.72 15.21 -5.51
C HIS A 153 26.22 15.21 -5.77
N PRO A 154 26.92 16.35 -5.61
CA PRO A 154 28.36 16.43 -5.86
C PRO A 154 29.19 15.58 -4.88
N ASP A 155 28.67 15.35 -3.68
CA ASP A 155 29.30 14.55 -2.62
C ASP A 155 28.44 13.30 -2.32
N ALA A 156 28.45 12.33 -3.24
CA ALA A 156 27.85 11.04 -2.96
C ALA A 156 28.45 10.42 -1.70
N ALA A 157 27.61 9.86 -0.83
CA ALA A 157 28.10 9.05 0.28
C ALA A 157 29.10 8.01 -0.24
N ARG A 158 30.16 7.74 0.52
CA ARG A 158 31.29 6.89 0.10
C ARG A 158 30.91 5.52 -0.44
N ASP A 159 29.70 5.08 -0.12
CA ASP A 159 29.18 3.75 -0.48
C ASP A 159 28.11 3.79 -1.60
N ALA A 160 27.92 4.94 -2.27
CA ALA A 160 26.93 5.08 -3.33
C ALA A 160 27.60 5.41 -4.68
N THR A 161 27.13 4.77 -5.75
CA THR A 161 27.51 5.13 -7.12
C THR A 161 26.47 6.09 -7.68
N VAL A 162 26.89 7.31 -8.01
CA VAL A 162 26.00 8.31 -8.64
C VAL A 162 26.12 8.19 -10.15
N VAL A 163 24.96 8.06 -10.80
CA VAL A 163 24.87 8.00 -12.27
C VAL A 163 23.95 9.14 -12.73
N SER A 164 24.51 10.08 -13.50
CA SER A 164 23.69 11.12 -14.13
C SER A 164 23.02 10.59 -15.39
N PHE A 165 21.69 10.62 -15.41
CA PHE A 165 20.90 10.27 -16.60
C PHE A 165 20.77 11.46 -17.59
N GLY A 166 21.41 12.58 -17.32
CA GLY A 166 21.33 13.77 -18.16
C GLY A 166 19.93 14.37 -18.21
N GLY A 167 19.15 14.15 -17.17
CA GLY A 167 17.82 14.71 -17.03
C GLY A 167 17.85 16.23 -17.11
N ARG A 168 16.83 16.83 -17.69
CA ARG A 168 16.65 18.28 -17.78
C ARG A 168 15.23 18.66 -17.40
N GLN A 169 15.09 19.81 -16.79
CA GLN A 169 13.76 20.35 -16.51
C GLN A 169 12.98 20.52 -17.81
N GLY A 170 11.78 19.92 -17.85
CA GLY A 170 10.87 20.06 -18.95
C GLY A 170 10.33 21.49 -19.08
N ARG A 171 9.73 21.80 -20.25
CA ARG A 171 9.08 23.10 -20.46
C ARG A 171 7.88 23.25 -19.49
N SER A 172 7.85 24.34 -18.75
CA SER A 172 6.67 24.77 -18.03
C SER A 172 5.71 25.49 -18.98
N PHE A 173 4.43 25.16 -18.91
CA PHE A 173 3.36 25.84 -19.67
C PHE A 173 2.58 26.81 -18.77
N ALA A 174 3.19 27.30 -17.70
CA ALA A 174 2.54 28.21 -16.75
C ALA A 174 2.08 29.52 -17.40
N ALA A 175 2.88 30.08 -18.31
CA ALA A 175 2.56 31.29 -19.01
C ALA A 175 1.34 31.12 -19.94
N GLU A 176 1.23 29.97 -20.59
CA GLU A 176 0.10 29.64 -21.45
C GLU A 176 -1.19 29.42 -20.63
N ARG A 177 -1.08 28.85 -19.41
CA ARG A 177 -2.22 28.71 -18.50
C ARG A 177 -2.75 30.04 -17.97
N GLN A 178 -1.88 31.01 -17.74
CA GLN A 178 -2.24 32.31 -17.20
C GLN A 178 -2.75 33.28 -18.27
N ARG A 179 -2.57 32.98 -19.55
CA ARG A 179 -2.98 33.83 -20.65
C ARG A 179 -4.49 33.72 -20.84
N GLU A 180 -5.19 34.85 -20.74
CA GLU A 180 -6.63 34.91 -20.97
C GLU A 180 -6.95 34.47 -22.42
N GLY A 181 -7.80 33.45 -22.59
CA GLY A 181 -8.09 32.82 -23.88
C GLY A 181 -7.00 31.86 -24.41
N GLY A 182 -5.95 31.60 -23.65
CA GLY A 182 -4.89 30.66 -24.02
C GLY A 182 -5.33 29.20 -23.85
N ASN A 183 -5.12 28.38 -24.89
CA ASN A 183 -5.32 26.94 -24.80
C ASN A 183 -3.97 26.26 -24.54
N VAL A 184 -3.77 25.76 -23.32
CA VAL A 184 -2.55 25.07 -22.93
C VAL A 184 -2.34 23.79 -23.73
N PHE A 185 -3.41 23.13 -24.15
CA PHE A 185 -3.32 21.89 -24.93
C PHE A 185 -2.74 22.13 -26.33
N ASP A 186 -3.12 23.23 -26.98
CA ASP A 186 -2.55 23.61 -28.27
C ASP A 186 -1.05 23.91 -28.16
N ALA A 187 -0.64 24.56 -27.06
CA ALA A 187 0.78 24.81 -26.79
C ALA A 187 1.57 23.51 -26.53
N VAL A 188 0.98 22.53 -25.83
CA VAL A 188 1.59 21.21 -25.60
C VAL A 188 1.72 20.46 -26.91
N VAL A 189 0.66 20.41 -27.75
CA VAL A 189 0.67 19.74 -29.06
C VAL A 189 1.72 20.38 -29.98
N ALA A 190 1.78 21.70 -30.06
CA ALA A 190 2.78 22.40 -30.87
C ALA A 190 4.20 22.12 -30.38
N HIS A 191 4.41 22.05 -29.08
CA HIS A 191 5.72 21.71 -28.49
C HIS A 191 6.13 20.28 -28.82
N ALA A 192 5.20 19.30 -28.68
CA ALA A 192 5.44 17.91 -29.04
C ALA A 192 5.78 17.74 -30.52
N ALA A 193 5.01 18.38 -31.40
CA ALA A 193 5.26 18.34 -32.84
C ALA A 193 6.64 18.93 -33.21
N ARG A 194 7.06 20.03 -32.57
CA ARG A 194 8.40 20.58 -32.76
C ARG A 194 9.49 19.61 -32.35
N LEU A 195 9.36 18.96 -31.18
CA LEU A 195 10.33 17.99 -30.70
C LEU A 195 10.43 16.76 -31.61
N GLN A 196 9.28 16.28 -32.13
CA GLN A 196 9.25 15.21 -33.10
C GLN A 196 9.94 15.60 -34.41
N GLY A 197 9.71 16.84 -34.89
CA GLY A 197 10.41 17.39 -36.07
C GLY A 197 11.94 17.48 -35.85
N GLU A 198 12.41 17.61 -34.64
CA GLU A 198 13.82 17.54 -34.27
C GLU A 198 14.34 16.09 -34.12
N GLY A 199 13.55 15.08 -34.46
CA GLY A 199 13.91 13.66 -34.34
C GLY A 199 13.86 13.11 -32.91
N LYS A 200 13.27 13.84 -31.95
CA LYS A 200 13.13 13.39 -30.57
C LYS A 200 11.89 12.52 -30.37
N ARG A 201 12.01 11.52 -29.52
CA ARG A 201 10.85 10.73 -29.08
C ARG A 201 10.12 11.48 -27.97
N VAL A 202 8.83 11.69 -28.14
CA VAL A 202 7.96 12.32 -27.16
C VAL A 202 7.07 11.27 -26.53
N LEU A 203 7.08 11.17 -25.20
CA LEU A 203 6.20 10.31 -24.42
C LEU A 203 5.34 11.23 -23.54
N VAL A 204 4.05 10.93 -23.45
CA VAL A 204 3.09 11.60 -22.59
C VAL A 204 2.54 10.54 -21.64
N GLY A 205 2.69 10.79 -20.32
CA GLY A 205 2.20 9.94 -19.25
C GLY A 205 1.09 10.62 -18.47
#